data_e2945bd844ab38fe0ad6925a92ad8f0f
#
_entry.id   e2945bd844ab38fe0ad6925a92ad8f0f
#
_cell.length_a   1.000
_cell.length_b   1.000
_cell.length_c   1.000
_cell.angle_alpha   90.00
_cell.angle_beta   90.00
_cell.angle_gamma   90.00
#
_symmetry.space_group_name_H-M   'P 1'
#
loop_
_entity.id
_entity.type
_entity.pdbx_description
1 polymer ?
#
loop_
_entity_poly.entity_id
_entity_poly.type
_entity_poly.pdbx_seq_one_letter_code
_entity_poly.pdbx_strand_id
1 'polypeptide(L)'
;MKNKKDTLRKAGWLLLGLVFLFFSGGDQPVWIAVWLAPIFILRFFRETGAFKAFFVALPLMVAVEMIADKGMTPFPSFKILLFYSGLGVVYSLLPYFLDRVLMRWIPGGLQTLLFPSLAISIPFILGSYGSWGAKANAMDDLALLQLVSVTGISGIAFLIYWTAAVVNTIWEQRSNRKIAKNVSVAFLIVLAAVYSFGLIRLRSDYRPENSMLAAG
;
A
#
# COMPACT_ATOMS: atom_id res chain seq x y z
N MET A 1 26.30 -14.27 -17.97
CA MET A 1 24.96 -13.99 -18.53
C MET A 1 23.80 -14.13 -17.52
N LYS A 2 23.79 -15.16 -16.64
CA LYS A 2 22.72 -15.38 -15.63
C LYS A 2 22.54 -14.17 -14.69
N ASN A 3 23.62 -13.54 -14.25
CA ASN A 3 23.60 -12.40 -13.32
C ASN A 3 22.96 -11.13 -13.94
N LYS A 4 23.19 -10.85 -15.24
CA LYS A 4 22.64 -9.67 -15.92
C LYS A 4 21.11 -9.76 -16.06
N LYS A 5 20.57 -10.93 -16.41
CA LYS A 5 19.11 -11.15 -16.51
C LYS A 5 18.41 -11.00 -15.16
N ASP A 6 19.04 -11.47 -14.08
CA ASP A 6 18.48 -11.34 -12.73
C ASP A 6 18.45 -9.89 -12.26
N THR A 7 19.52 -9.13 -12.53
CA THR A 7 19.58 -7.69 -12.24
C THR A 7 18.53 -6.91 -13.02
N LEU A 8 18.34 -7.19 -14.31
CA LEU A 8 17.32 -6.54 -15.13
C LEU A 8 15.90 -6.83 -14.63
N ARG A 9 15.61 -8.07 -14.21
CA ARG A 9 14.31 -8.42 -13.65
C ARG A 9 14.03 -7.63 -12.36
N LYS A 10 14.99 -7.56 -11.44
CA LYS A 10 14.87 -6.80 -10.19
C LYS A 10 14.68 -5.31 -10.45
N ALA A 11 15.46 -4.75 -11.38
CA ALA A 11 15.28 -3.37 -11.81
C ALA A 11 13.89 -3.13 -12.43
N GLY A 12 13.37 -4.09 -13.20
CA GLY A 12 12.03 -4.04 -13.74
C GLY A 12 10.93 -3.98 -12.66
N TRP A 13 11.06 -4.76 -11.57
CA TRP A 13 10.13 -4.69 -10.46
C TRP A 13 10.14 -3.32 -9.79
N LEU A 14 11.33 -2.77 -9.53
CA LEU A 14 11.44 -1.43 -8.96
C LEU A 14 10.85 -0.38 -9.89
N LEU A 15 11.17 -0.41 -11.18
CA LEU A 15 10.66 0.54 -12.16
C LEU A 15 9.12 0.53 -12.22
N LEU A 16 8.51 -0.66 -12.29
CA LEU A 16 7.05 -0.80 -12.25
C LEU A 16 6.48 -0.23 -10.94
N GLY A 17 7.11 -0.54 -9.82
CA GLY A 17 6.73 0.01 -8.52
C GLY A 17 6.77 1.53 -8.49
N LEU A 18 7.81 2.14 -9.05
CA LEU A 18 7.98 3.60 -9.11
C LEU A 18 6.96 4.26 -10.06
N VAL A 19 6.68 3.64 -11.21
CA VAL A 19 5.64 4.12 -12.13
C VAL A 19 4.27 4.13 -11.45
N PHE A 20 3.88 3.03 -10.80
CA PHE A 20 2.62 3.01 -10.08
C PHE A 20 2.63 3.91 -8.82
N LEU A 21 3.77 4.08 -8.18
CA LEU A 21 3.90 5.03 -7.07
C LEU A 21 3.63 6.46 -7.54
N PHE A 22 4.17 6.86 -8.69
CA PHE A 22 3.92 8.17 -9.30
C PHE A 22 2.42 8.40 -9.54
N PHE A 23 1.74 7.43 -10.15
CA PHE A 23 0.30 7.52 -10.40
C PHE A 23 -0.58 7.30 -9.15
N SER A 24 -0.02 6.87 -8.03
CA SER A 24 -0.73 6.72 -6.75
C SER A 24 -0.70 7.95 -5.87
N GLY A 25 0.11 8.95 -6.21
CA GLY A 25 0.25 10.23 -5.54
C GLY A 25 -0.25 11.38 -6.42
N GLY A 26 0.02 12.60 -5.98
CA GLY A 26 -0.31 13.81 -6.73
C GLY A 26 -1.77 14.23 -6.62
N ASP A 27 -2.14 15.18 -7.44
CA ASP A 27 -3.44 15.88 -7.41
C ASP A 27 -4.61 15.00 -7.90
N GLN A 28 -4.33 14.06 -8.81
CA GLN A 28 -5.32 13.13 -9.37
C GLN A 28 -4.81 11.68 -9.31
N PRO A 29 -4.83 11.07 -8.13
CA PRO A 29 -4.31 9.72 -7.97
C PRO A 29 -5.18 8.68 -8.70
N VAL A 30 -4.54 7.75 -9.38
CA VAL A 30 -5.21 6.60 -10.01
C VAL A 30 -5.36 5.49 -8.98
N TRP A 31 -6.58 5.19 -8.56
CA TRP A 31 -6.86 4.22 -7.50
C TRP A 31 -6.24 2.82 -7.72
N ILE A 32 -6.23 2.31 -8.97
CA ILE A 32 -5.58 1.03 -9.29
C ILE A 32 -4.06 1.08 -9.01
N ALA A 33 -3.41 2.23 -9.26
CA ALA A 33 -1.98 2.38 -9.02
C ALA A 33 -1.62 2.24 -7.54
N VAL A 34 -2.52 2.65 -6.64
CA VAL A 34 -2.36 2.49 -5.19
C VAL A 34 -2.25 1.01 -4.78
N TRP A 35 -2.98 0.12 -5.45
CA TRP A 35 -2.92 -1.32 -5.20
C TRP A 35 -1.69 -1.97 -5.82
N LEU A 36 -1.24 -1.49 -6.98
CA LEU A 36 -0.16 -2.09 -7.74
C LEU A 36 1.23 -1.68 -7.24
N ALA A 37 1.41 -0.42 -6.84
CA ALA A 37 2.71 0.08 -6.37
C ALA A 37 3.33 -0.80 -5.27
N PRO A 38 2.63 -1.11 -4.17
CA PRO A 38 3.22 -1.91 -3.10
C PRO A 38 3.52 -3.36 -3.52
N ILE A 39 2.79 -3.93 -4.50
CA ILE A 39 3.06 -5.28 -5.00
C ILE A 39 4.48 -5.36 -5.59
N PHE A 40 4.83 -4.43 -6.46
CA PHE A 40 6.10 -4.44 -7.19
C PHE A 40 7.27 -3.98 -6.31
N ILE A 41 7.07 -2.98 -5.45
CA ILE A 41 8.10 -2.54 -4.49
C ILE A 41 8.41 -3.67 -3.51
N LEU A 42 7.40 -4.36 -2.96
CA LEU A 42 7.59 -5.50 -2.07
C LEU A 42 8.35 -6.63 -2.77
N ARG A 43 8.02 -6.91 -4.04
CA ARG A 43 8.72 -7.90 -4.86
C ARG A 43 10.19 -7.57 -5.01
N PHE A 44 10.50 -6.30 -5.30
CA PHE A 44 11.88 -5.84 -5.40
C PHE A 44 12.66 -6.07 -4.09
N PHE A 45 12.08 -5.74 -2.95
CA PHE A 45 12.71 -5.96 -1.63
C PHE A 45 12.93 -7.45 -1.35
N ARG A 46 11.95 -8.29 -1.63
CA ARG A 46 12.04 -9.74 -1.38
C ARG A 46 13.08 -10.42 -2.26
N GLU A 47 13.28 -9.97 -3.50
CA GLU A 47 14.28 -10.51 -4.41
C GLU A 47 15.70 -9.91 -4.25
N THR A 48 15.82 -8.68 -3.74
CA THR A 48 17.10 -7.97 -3.71
C THR A 48 17.81 -8.10 -2.36
N GLY A 49 17.08 -8.15 -1.28
CA GLY A 49 17.58 -8.11 0.11
C GLY A 49 17.43 -6.71 0.71
N ALA A 50 17.18 -6.67 2.03
CA ALA A 50 16.71 -5.50 2.75
C ALA A 50 17.57 -4.25 2.55
N PHE A 51 18.85 -4.32 2.91
CA PHE A 51 19.74 -3.14 2.87
C PHE A 51 19.94 -2.61 1.45
N LYS A 52 20.29 -3.50 0.51
CA LYS A 52 20.51 -3.07 -0.89
C LYS A 52 19.23 -2.49 -1.49
N ALA A 53 18.08 -3.11 -1.25
CA ALA A 53 16.82 -2.62 -1.74
C ALA A 53 16.47 -1.24 -1.15
N PHE A 54 16.68 -1.06 0.15
CA PHE A 54 16.42 0.20 0.83
C PHE A 54 17.23 1.36 0.25
N PHE A 55 18.56 1.21 0.16
CA PHE A 55 19.43 2.29 -0.34
C PHE A 55 19.29 2.57 -1.85
N VAL A 56 18.83 1.60 -2.64
CA VAL A 56 18.51 1.81 -4.04
C VAL A 56 17.14 2.45 -4.23
N ALA A 57 16.12 2.01 -3.47
CA ALA A 57 14.75 2.52 -3.60
C ALA A 57 14.61 3.94 -3.03
N LEU A 58 15.31 4.27 -1.93
CA LEU A 58 15.17 5.54 -1.23
C LEU A 58 15.31 6.77 -2.13
N PRO A 59 16.43 7.00 -2.83
CA PRO A 59 16.58 8.20 -3.66
C PRO A 59 15.60 8.24 -4.83
N LEU A 60 15.26 7.09 -5.41
CA LEU A 60 14.33 6.99 -6.53
C LEU A 60 12.89 7.29 -6.09
N MET A 61 12.46 6.78 -4.95
CA MET A 61 11.13 7.07 -4.41
C MET A 61 11.01 8.53 -3.97
N VAL A 62 12.06 9.12 -3.36
CA VAL A 62 12.07 10.55 -3.04
C VAL A 62 11.90 11.39 -4.30
N ALA A 63 12.63 11.06 -5.36
CA ALA A 63 12.49 11.78 -6.64
C ALA A 63 11.07 11.65 -7.22
N VAL A 64 10.49 10.45 -7.17
CA VAL A 64 9.13 10.20 -7.67
C VAL A 64 8.09 10.97 -6.85
N GLU A 65 8.14 10.92 -5.52
CA GLU A 65 7.19 11.65 -4.66
C GLU A 65 7.33 13.17 -4.83
N MET A 66 8.55 13.70 -4.89
CA MET A 66 8.76 15.13 -5.15
C MET A 66 8.17 15.60 -6.48
N ILE A 67 8.20 14.74 -7.52
CA ILE A 67 7.62 15.07 -8.82
C ILE A 67 6.09 14.95 -8.77
N ALA A 68 5.57 13.88 -8.15
CA ALA A 68 4.15 13.62 -8.03
C ALA A 68 3.42 14.69 -7.20
N ASP A 69 4.03 15.14 -6.10
CA ASP A 69 3.44 16.09 -5.16
C ASP A 69 3.77 17.56 -5.52
N LYS A 70 4.37 17.79 -6.69
CA LYS A 70 4.71 19.14 -7.15
C LYS A 70 3.46 20.01 -7.29
N GLY A 71 3.41 21.08 -6.53
CA GLY A 71 2.29 22.03 -6.53
C GLY A 71 1.21 21.74 -5.47
N MET A 72 1.19 20.57 -4.86
CA MET A 72 0.24 20.24 -3.79
C MET A 72 0.62 20.85 -2.44
N THR A 73 1.91 21.01 -2.19
CA THR A 73 2.42 21.50 -0.90
C THR A 73 3.14 22.83 -1.10
N PRO A 74 2.71 23.89 -0.42
CA PRO A 74 3.36 25.19 -0.47
C PRO A 74 4.62 25.23 0.39
N PHE A 75 5.59 24.36 0.10
CA PHE A 75 6.86 24.42 0.82
C PHE A 75 7.70 25.63 0.39
N PRO A 76 8.17 26.44 1.32
CA PRO A 76 8.86 27.70 1.04
C PRO A 76 10.24 27.51 0.39
N SER A 77 10.82 26.32 0.46
CA SER A 77 12.12 26.03 -0.15
C SER A 77 12.28 24.57 -0.56
N PHE A 78 13.11 24.37 -1.59
CA PHE A 78 13.48 23.01 -2.07
C PHE A 78 14.11 22.14 -0.96
N LYS A 79 14.88 22.73 -0.06
CA LYS A 79 15.52 21.99 1.04
C LYS A 79 14.49 21.42 2.02
N ILE A 80 13.46 22.19 2.31
CA ILE A 80 12.38 21.77 3.20
C ILE A 80 11.56 20.67 2.51
N LEU A 81 11.20 20.83 1.23
CA LEU A 81 10.53 19.80 0.45
C LEU A 81 11.33 18.49 0.45
N LEU A 82 12.62 18.56 0.14
CA LEU A 82 13.50 17.37 0.12
C LEU A 82 13.58 16.68 1.49
N PHE A 83 13.66 17.45 2.58
CA PHE A 83 13.68 16.90 3.93
C PHE A 83 12.38 16.15 4.28
N TYR A 84 11.22 16.77 4.05
CA TYR A 84 9.93 16.15 4.36
C TYR A 84 9.62 14.96 3.46
N SER A 85 9.86 15.07 2.13
CA SER A 85 9.70 13.94 1.21
C SER A 85 10.66 12.80 1.56
N GLY A 86 11.91 13.12 1.89
CA GLY A 86 12.90 12.13 2.31
C GLY A 86 12.48 11.40 3.58
N LEU A 87 11.98 12.12 4.59
CA LEU A 87 11.49 11.55 5.82
C LEU A 87 10.25 10.68 5.60
N GLY A 88 9.30 11.14 4.79
CA GLY A 88 8.10 10.40 4.41
C GLY A 88 8.44 9.09 3.70
N VAL A 89 9.37 9.15 2.74
CA VAL A 89 9.84 7.95 2.03
C VAL A 89 10.57 6.98 2.95
N VAL A 90 11.38 7.46 3.89
CA VAL A 90 12.01 6.58 4.90
C VAL A 90 10.93 5.83 5.68
N TYR A 91 9.90 6.52 6.17
CA TYR A 91 8.80 5.87 6.89
C TYR A 91 8.04 4.87 6.02
N SER A 92 7.79 5.20 4.76
CA SER A 92 7.08 4.30 3.84
C SER A 92 7.93 3.09 3.43
N LEU A 93 9.26 3.17 3.45
CA LEU A 93 10.17 2.06 3.14
C LEU A 93 10.43 1.12 4.33
N LEU A 94 10.29 1.59 5.56
CA LEU A 94 10.53 0.76 6.76
C LEU A 94 9.70 -0.54 6.78
N PRO A 95 8.39 -0.55 6.44
CA PRO A 95 7.63 -1.79 6.36
C PRO A 95 8.22 -2.81 5.39
N TYR A 96 8.67 -2.38 4.21
CA TYR A 96 9.29 -3.25 3.21
C TYR A 96 10.62 -3.83 3.69
N PHE A 97 11.41 -2.98 4.34
CA PHE A 97 12.69 -3.39 4.94
C PHE A 97 12.48 -4.42 6.03
N LEU A 98 11.57 -4.15 6.97
CA LEU A 98 11.29 -5.03 8.10
C LEU A 98 10.59 -6.32 7.65
N ASP A 99 9.66 -6.27 6.68
CA ASP A 99 9.10 -7.48 6.08
C ASP A 99 10.21 -8.41 5.59
N ARG A 100 11.16 -7.87 4.83
CA ARG A 100 12.26 -8.67 4.29
C ARG A 100 13.18 -9.26 5.36
N VAL A 101 13.36 -8.57 6.49
CA VAL A 101 14.20 -9.06 7.60
C VAL A 101 13.45 -10.09 8.45
N LEU A 102 12.18 -9.80 8.77
CA LEU A 102 11.42 -10.56 9.76
C LEU A 102 10.65 -11.74 9.18
N MET A 103 10.30 -11.72 7.88
CA MET A 103 9.48 -12.78 7.26
C MET A 103 10.05 -14.19 7.45
N ARG A 104 11.37 -14.31 7.59
CA ARG A 104 12.04 -15.61 7.82
C ARG A 104 11.70 -16.26 9.17
N TRP A 105 11.23 -15.47 10.13
CA TRP A 105 10.87 -15.92 11.48
C TRP A 105 9.41 -16.32 11.60
N ILE A 106 8.58 -15.99 10.61
CA ILE A 106 7.14 -16.24 10.64
C ILE A 106 6.81 -17.36 9.66
N PRO A 107 6.27 -18.50 10.14
CA PRO A 107 5.99 -19.65 9.29
C PRO A 107 4.68 -19.51 8.52
N GLY A 108 4.64 -20.13 7.33
CA GLY A 108 3.42 -20.39 6.58
C GLY A 108 2.66 -19.16 6.09
N GLY A 109 1.34 -19.25 6.08
CA GLY A 109 0.46 -18.19 5.57
C GLY A 109 0.43 -16.91 6.40
N LEU A 110 0.82 -16.98 7.69
CA LEU A 110 0.88 -15.81 8.59
C LEU A 110 1.88 -14.75 8.12
N GLN A 111 2.87 -15.12 7.31
CA GLN A 111 3.81 -14.18 6.69
C GLN A 111 3.09 -13.08 5.90
N THR A 112 1.90 -13.35 5.36
CA THR A 112 1.14 -12.37 4.58
C THR A 112 0.59 -11.23 5.42
N LEU A 113 0.41 -11.44 6.72
CA LEU A 113 -0.08 -10.42 7.66
C LEU A 113 1.04 -9.51 8.18
N LEU A 114 2.30 -9.93 8.05
CA LEU A 114 3.44 -9.16 8.56
C LEU A 114 3.54 -7.79 7.89
N PHE A 115 3.60 -7.78 6.56
CA PHE A 115 3.77 -6.55 5.79
C PHE A 115 2.66 -5.51 6.06
N PRO A 116 1.35 -5.84 5.94
CA PRO A 116 0.30 -4.89 6.22
C PRO A 116 0.29 -4.42 7.68
N SER A 117 0.60 -5.29 8.64
CA SER A 117 0.69 -4.90 10.04
C SER A 117 1.80 -3.88 10.28
N LEU A 118 2.99 -4.09 9.70
CA LEU A 118 4.09 -3.12 9.78
C LEU A 118 3.74 -1.80 9.08
N ALA A 119 3.09 -1.87 7.91
CA ALA A 119 2.72 -0.69 7.14
C ALA A 119 1.70 0.21 7.83
N ILE A 120 0.88 -0.35 8.72
CA ILE A 120 -0.07 0.42 9.54
C ILE A 120 0.57 0.86 10.87
N SER A 121 1.30 -0.05 11.55
CA SER A 121 1.80 0.23 12.89
C SER A 121 2.95 1.24 12.90
N ILE A 122 3.83 1.22 11.90
CA ILE A 122 4.99 2.12 11.87
C ILE A 122 4.58 3.58 11.77
N PRO A 123 3.73 4.02 10.82
CA PRO A 123 3.25 5.39 10.79
C PRO A 123 2.51 5.79 12.07
N PHE A 124 1.72 4.87 12.63
CA PHE A 124 0.99 5.12 13.87
C PHE A 124 1.94 5.38 15.06
N ILE A 125 2.98 4.55 15.23
CA ILE A 125 3.95 4.67 16.33
C ILE A 125 4.85 5.92 16.16
N LEU A 126 5.24 6.22 14.92
CA LEU A 126 6.13 7.33 14.62
C LEU A 126 5.43 8.69 14.56
N GLY A 127 4.14 8.73 14.89
CA GLY A 127 3.40 9.99 15.06
C GLY A 127 2.94 10.63 13.75
N SER A 128 2.76 9.86 12.69
CA SER A 128 2.05 10.33 11.49
C SER A 128 0.57 10.51 11.81
N TYR A 129 0.25 11.58 12.53
CA TYR A 129 -1.13 11.89 12.89
C TYR A 129 -1.82 12.58 11.71
N GLY A 130 -2.89 11.97 11.23
CA GLY A 130 -3.74 12.50 10.17
C GLY A 130 -3.82 11.63 8.93
N SER A 131 -4.64 12.05 7.99
CA SER A 131 -4.92 11.34 6.74
C SER A 131 -4.07 11.82 5.56
N TRP A 132 -3.17 12.77 5.78
CA TRP A 132 -2.32 13.30 4.70
C TRP A 132 -1.43 12.21 4.12
N GLY A 133 -1.47 12.06 2.80
CA GLY A 133 -0.70 11.05 2.08
C GLY A 133 -1.16 9.61 2.31
N ALA A 134 -2.26 9.39 3.04
CA ALA A 134 -2.81 8.06 3.21
C ALA A 134 -3.27 7.50 1.87
N LYS A 135 -2.75 6.34 1.47
CA LYS A 135 -3.09 5.69 0.19
C LYS A 135 -4.59 5.41 0.04
N ALA A 136 -5.30 5.27 1.16
CA ALA A 136 -6.76 5.11 1.17
C ALA A 136 -7.53 6.33 0.63
N ASN A 137 -6.93 7.53 0.63
CA ASN A 137 -7.57 8.74 0.09
C ASN A 137 -7.74 8.68 -1.44
N ALA A 138 -7.02 7.80 -2.12
CA ALA A 138 -7.12 7.60 -3.56
C ALA A 138 -8.19 6.57 -3.97
N MET A 139 -9.04 6.14 -3.04
CA MET A 139 -10.07 5.12 -3.32
C MET A 139 -11.36 5.76 -3.82
N ASP A 140 -11.81 5.32 -5.00
CA ASP A 140 -13.09 5.74 -5.60
C ASP A 140 -14.23 4.74 -5.35
N ASP A 141 -13.93 3.56 -4.79
CA ASP A 141 -14.94 2.52 -4.54
C ASP A 141 -15.73 2.80 -3.26
N LEU A 142 -16.98 3.21 -3.41
CA LEU A 142 -17.87 3.58 -2.30
C LEU A 142 -18.13 2.42 -1.35
N ALA A 143 -18.16 1.16 -1.82
CA ALA A 143 -18.38 0.01 -0.96
C ALA A 143 -17.17 -0.24 -0.05
N LEU A 144 -15.95 -0.13 -0.60
CA LEU A 144 -14.73 -0.21 0.20
C LEU A 144 -14.59 0.96 1.17
N LEU A 145 -15.01 2.15 0.78
CA LEU A 145 -14.97 3.33 1.65
C LEU A 145 -15.86 3.19 2.90
N GLN A 146 -16.92 2.35 2.87
CA GLN A 146 -17.72 2.06 4.06
C GLN A 146 -16.90 1.41 5.19
N LEU A 147 -15.79 0.73 4.86
CA LEU A 147 -14.89 0.16 5.86
C LEU A 147 -14.28 1.22 6.79
N VAL A 148 -14.08 2.44 6.28
CA VAL A 148 -13.53 3.57 7.06
C VAL A 148 -14.36 3.86 8.31
N SER A 149 -15.67 3.63 8.27
CA SER A 149 -16.55 3.88 9.41
C SER A 149 -16.33 2.95 10.61
N VAL A 150 -15.71 1.78 10.38
CA VAL A 150 -15.44 0.78 11.42
C VAL A 150 -13.98 0.75 11.82
N THR A 151 -13.09 0.83 10.85
CA THR A 151 -11.65 0.63 11.04
C THR A 151 -10.82 1.90 10.85
N GLY A 152 -11.47 3.00 10.49
CA GLY A 152 -10.76 4.17 10.01
C GLY A 152 -10.07 3.90 8.66
N ILE A 153 -9.30 4.87 8.25
CA ILE A 153 -8.52 4.83 7.00
C ILE A 153 -7.50 3.68 6.97
N SER A 154 -7.06 3.25 8.15
CA SER A 154 -6.09 2.16 8.32
C SER A 154 -6.59 0.82 7.81
N GLY A 155 -7.91 0.55 7.85
CA GLY A 155 -8.47 -0.69 7.33
C GLY A 155 -8.32 -0.84 5.82
N ILE A 156 -8.56 0.23 5.07
CA ILE A 156 -8.34 0.23 3.62
C ILE A 156 -6.86 0.09 3.31
N ALA A 157 -6.00 0.84 3.99
CA ALA A 157 -4.56 0.73 3.83
C ALA A 157 -4.07 -0.70 4.14
N PHE A 158 -4.61 -1.34 5.19
CA PHE A 158 -4.32 -2.74 5.50
C PHE A 158 -4.66 -3.67 4.34
N LEU A 159 -5.84 -3.54 3.73
CA LEU A 159 -6.24 -4.36 2.57
C LEU A 159 -5.32 -4.17 1.38
N ILE A 160 -4.93 -2.93 1.07
CA ILE A 160 -3.99 -2.60 -0.01
C ILE A 160 -2.65 -3.33 0.21
N TYR A 161 -2.06 -3.19 1.39
CA TYR A 161 -0.78 -3.81 1.72
C TYR A 161 -0.90 -5.34 1.86
N TRP A 162 -2.05 -5.84 2.34
CA TRP A 162 -2.28 -7.29 2.40
C TRP A 162 -2.39 -7.91 1.01
N THR A 163 -3.04 -7.23 0.06
CA THR A 163 -3.04 -7.64 -1.36
C THR A 163 -1.62 -7.81 -1.88
N ALA A 164 -0.75 -6.84 -1.61
CA ALA A 164 0.65 -6.93 -2.03
C ALA A 164 1.37 -8.15 -1.43
N ALA A 165 1.16 -8.41 -0.14
CA ALA A 165 1.75 -9.57 0.53
C ALA A 165 1.21 -10.90 0.00
N VAL A 166 -0.11 -11.00 -0.24
CA VAL A 166 -0.76 -12.21 -0.79
C VAL A 166 -0.24 -12.50 -2.18
N VAL A 167 -0.22 -11.52 -3.09
CA VAL A 167 0.28 -11.69 -4.46
C VAL A 167 1.73 -12.14 -4.45
N ASN A 168 2.58 -11.53 -3.64
CA ASN A 168 3.99 -11.91 -3.52
C ASN A 168 4.14 -13.33 -2.96
N THR A 169 3.33 -13.71 -1.97
CA THR A 169 3.36 -15.07 -1.41
C THR A 169 2.92 -16.12 -2.44
N ILE A 170 1.91 -15.83 -3.27
CA ILE A 170 1.51 -16.72 -4.36
C ILE A 170 2.68 -16.90 -5.36
N TRP A 171 3.39 -15.82 -5.69
CA TRP A 171 4.55 -15.90 -6.58
C TRP A 171 5.71 -16.72 -6.00
N GLU A 172 5.96 -16.61 -4.69
CA GLU A 172 7.03 -17.33 -3.99
C GLU A 172 6.69 -18.79 -3.74
N GLN A 173 5.43 -19.06 -3.38
CA GLN A 173 4.94 -20.38 -2.99
C GLN A 173 4.37 -21.21 -4.16
N ARG A 174 4.82 -20.96 -5.39
CA ARG A 174 4.37 -21.72 -6.58
C ARG A 174 4.54 -23.23 -6.44
N SER A 175 5.57 -23.67 -5.73
CA SER A 175 5.82 -25.09 -5.44
C SER A 175 4.92 -25.64 -4.34
N ASN A 176 4.48 -24.80 -3.39
CA ASN A 176 3.59 -25.20 -2.30
C ASN A 176 2.17 -24.64 -2.52
N ARG A 177 1.45 -25.28 -3.45
CA ARG A 177 0.08 -24.89 -3.82
C ARG A 177 -0.90 -24.83 -2.65
N LYS A 178 -0.66 -25.59 -1.57
CA LYS A 178 -1.54 -25.60 -0.39
C LYS A 178 -1.47 -24.25 0.35
N ILE A 179 -0.28 -23.72 0.58
CA ILE A 179 -0.12 -22.42 1.25
C ILE A 179 -0.71 -21.32 0.35
N ALA A 180 -0.34 -21.29 -0.93
CA ALA A 180 -0.86 -20.31 -1.88
C ALA A 180 -2.40 -20.31 -1.93
N LYS A 181 -3.03 -21.51 -2.02
CA LYS A 181 -4.49 -21.65 -2.01
C LYS A 181 -5.11 -21.16 -0.71
N ASN A 182 -4.60 -21.57 0.45
CA ASN A 182 -5.17 -21.20 1.73
C ASN A 182 -5.12 -19.69 1.97
N VAL A 183 -3.99 -19.05 1.63
CA VAL A 183 -3.82 -17.60 1.74
C VAL A 183 -4.76 -16.86 0.80
N SER A 184 -4.89 -17.31 -0.47
CA SER A 184 -5.82 -16.72 -1.43
C SER A 184 -7.27 -16.83 -0.97
N VAL A 185 -7.68 -17.99 -0.49
CA VAL A 185 -9.04 -18.23 0.00
C VAL A 185 -9.34 -17.35 1.22
N ALA A 186 -8.43 -17.29 2.18
CA ALA A 186 -8.60 -16.45 3.37
C ALA A 186 -8.73 -14.96 2.98
N PHE A 187 -7.88 -14.48 2.08
CA PHE A 187 -7.94 -13.11 1.58
C PHE A 187 -9.26 -12.82 0.86
N LEU A 188 -9.70 -13.71 -0.05
CA LEU A 188 -10.94 -13.54 -0.79
C LEU A 188 -12.18 -13.55 0.11
N ILE A 189 -12.19 -14.38 1.17
CA ILE A 189 -13.28 -14.38 2.15
C ILE A 189 -13.37 -13.02 2.86
N VAL A 190 -12.23 -12.48 3.31
CA VAL A 190 -12.23 -11.17 3.98
C VAL A 190 -12.63 -10.06 3.02
N LEU A 191 -12.12 -10.08 1.79
CA LEU A 191 -12.49 -9.09 0.77
C LEU A 191 -13.99 -9.14 0.46
N ALA A 192 -14.55 -10.35 0.29
CA ALA A 192 -15.99 -10.55 0.07
C ALA A 192 -16.82 -10.06 1.27
N ALA A 193 -16.38 -10.30 2.50
CA ALA A 193 -17.04 -9.81 3.69
C ALA A 193 -17.04 -8.28 3.77
N VAL A 194 -15.91 -7.64 3.46
CA VAL A 194 -15.79 -6.17 3.42
C VAL A 194 -16.70 -5.56 2.35
N TYR A 195 -16.72 -6.13 1.13
CA TYR A 195 -17.61 -5.68 0.06
C TYR A 195 -19.09 -5.87 0.43
N SER A 196 -19.44 -7.03 0.96
CA SER A 196 -20.82 -7.31 1.39
C SER A 196 -21.28 -6.32 2.47
N PHE A 197 -20.43 -6.05 3.45
CA PHE A 197 -20.67 -5.04 4.49
C PHE A 197 -20.89 -3.65 3.86
N GLY A 198 -20.01 -3.23 2.96
CA GLY A 198 -20.11 -1.93 2.30
C GLY A 198 -21.39 -1.79 1.46
N LEU A 199 -21.75 -2.81 0.68
CA LEU A 199 -22.98 -2.82 -0.12
C LEU A 199 -24.25 -2.79 0.73
N ILE A 200 -24.28 -3.56 1.82
CA ILE A 200 -25.42 -3.55 2.75
C ILE A 200 -25.60 -2.17 3.36
N ARG A 201 -24.51 -1.56 3.79
CA ARG A 201 -24.53 -0.24 4.40
C ARG A 201 -24.97 0.85 3.42
N LEU A 202 -24.45 0.87 2.20
CA LEU A 202 -24.90 1.80 1.17
C LEU A 202 -26.37 1.70 0.86
N ARG A 203 -26.95 0.49 0.92
CA ARG A 203 -28.38 0.28 0.73
C ARG A 203 -29.21 0.74 1.93
N SER A 204 -28.71 0.59 3.15
CA SER A 204 -29.42 1.00 4.37
C SER A 204 -29.41 2.51 4.57
N ASP A 205 -28.32 3.19 4.17
CA ASP A 205 -28.19 4.64 4.28
C ASP A 205 -28.89 5.39 3.14
N TYR A 206 -29.23 4.70 2.03
CA TYR A 206 -30.04 5.27 0.95
C TYR A 206 -31.53 5.22 1.31
N ARG A 207 -31.94 6.00 2.33
CA ARG A 207 -33.32 6.44 2.48
C ARG A 207 -33.46 7.79 1.78
N PRO A 208 -34.25 7.91 0.71
CA PRO A 208 -34.69 9.19 0.19
C PRO A 208 -35.74 9.74 1.15
N GLU A 209 -35.35 10.14 2.34
CA GLU A 209 -36.31 10.59 3.35
C GLU A 209 -36.11 12.08 3.63
N ASN A 210 -37.07 12.87 3.11
CA ASN A 210 -37.65 14.06 3.76
C ASN A 210 -36.74 15.07 4.49
N SER A 211 -35.44 15.09 4.25
CA SER A 211 -34.54 16.09 4.80
C SER A 211 -34.73 17.50 4.15
N MET A 212 -35.55 17.60 3.11
CA MET A 212 -35.86 18.89 2.46
C MET A 212 -37.05 19.63 3.03
N LEU A 213 -37.76 19.05 3.99
CA LEU A 213 -38.96 19.69 4.60
C LEU A 213 -38.68 20.38 5.95
N ALA A 214 -37.44 20.37 6.43
CA ALA A 214 -37.07 21.00 7.70
C ALA A 214 -36.32 22.34 7.55
N ALA A 215 -36.26 22.92 6.36
CA ALA A 215 -35.69 24.24 6.10
C ALA A 215 -36.81 25.18 5.59
N GLY A 216 -37.83 25.36 6.42
CA GLY A 216 -38.85 26.35 6.27
C GLY A 216 -38.90 27.24 7.48
#